data_574876f4b05f95eb29149b7cb95bcf52
#
_entry.id   574876f4b05f95eb29149b7cb95bcf52
#
_cell.length_a   1.000
_cell.length_b   1.000
_cell.length_c   1.000
_cell.angle_alpha   90.00
_cell.angle_beta   90.00
_cell.angle_gamma   90.00
#
_symmetry.space_group_name_H-M   'P 1'
#
loop_
_entity.id
_entity.type
_entity.pdbx_description
1 polymer ?
#
loop_
_entity_poly.entity_id
_entity_poly.type
_entity_poly.pdbx_seq_one_letter_code
_entity_poly.pdbx_strand_id
1 'polypeptide(L)'
;MTLAKEVQKIFDAQNKSIADCDRYFYKNGTLAAFDSVAVQQERRPIALQAIFDSIGAEHHSDIDNAVRLGVAEYQARNGGDLPDASVIATALCSASQLSQSLKGDQAKPMFDSIAQIAGFDSMSNQNYEQAAIVPAMAIVTIASVIANSLPIVTMLPNPSNSVRVPVVAVRYITDSKFGAMQAGDYLDGANAGLPYAEGRFRFKLTSQGKASYAVTARSAYADFKEKTPDDTAVLLPFLSGNVSIRINGIEVAHTRADQSSSVASGIVTAMPKRGVAIAGTEYKVISSEINVDTSEISVTLNADLPQDAVIEVALVVDFDAKNAQKQHKINPVGLSLKPEYDNIQSVPIQNRITLSYTTQNQLASELGLGFVGAALVAIQGKVFLEQNLRLLGEGKERAQYNGREYTFDASRSVAGNLTAAVATFSDLIGRVTATLDLAKLSIRQATGSNSGFTLYVGNKGTVYFNQLDASIFKKTGATAVFGEIVRIGTLSDGTDVYHAPTEYGLLAEEGNAVEALLVGRGSEPTRNPFVGTITEAPTFREAKPDSRDVEFGSRAQMAAELNPLSRYADQVAVISLINLPTLGN
;
A
#
# COMPACT_ATOMS: atom_id res chain seq x y z
N MET A 1 -20.31 -9.20 8.08
CA MET A 1 -21.15 -7.99 7.91
C MET A 1 -21.21 -7.68 6.42
N THR A 2 -22.38 -7.60 5.84
CA THR A 2 -22.53 -7.19 4.44
C THR A 2 -22.35 -5.68 4.38
N LEU A 3 -21.54 -5.18 3.45
CA LEU A 3 -21.47 -3.74 3.15
C LEU A 3 -22.88 -3.20 2.92
N ALA A 4 -23.17 -2.00 3.42
CA ALA A 4 -24.42 -1.35 3.09
C ALA A 4 -24.54 -1.24 1.57
N LYS A 5 -25.71 -1.51 1.00
CA LYS A 5 -25.91 -1.57 -0.46
C LYS A 5 -25.42 -0.31 -1.20
N GLU A 6 -25.53 0.84 -0.58
CA GLU A 6 -25.02 2.11 -1.14
C GLU A 6 -23.49 2.16 -1.20
N VAL A 7 -22.81 1.74 -0.12
CA VAL A 7 -21.35 1.67 -0.08
C VAL A 7 -20.83 0.69 -1.12
N GLN A 8 -21.48 -0.48 -1.24
CA GLN A 8 -21.13 -1.46 -2.26
C GLN A 8 -21.28 -0.89 -3.68
N LYS A 9 -22.35 -0.17 -3.96
CA LYS A 9 -22.59 0.47 -5.27
C LYS A 9 -21.51 1.50 -5.61
N ILE A 10 -21.11 2.34 -4.65
CA ILE A 10 -20.06 3.34 -4.85
C ILE A 10 -18.71 2.63 -5.07
N PHE A 11 -18.39 1.64 -4.26
CA PHE A 11 -17.16 0.85 -4.36
C PHE A 11 -17.04 0.12 -5.72
N ASP A 12 -18.13 -0.49 -6.18
CA ASP A 12 -18.16 -1.16 -7.49
C ASP A 12 -17.97 -0.14 -8.64
N ALA A 13 -18.55 1.05 -8.52
CA ALA A 13 -18.38 2.11 -9.51
C ALA A 13 -16.94 2.66 -9.53
N GLN A 14 -16.30 2.81 -8.37
CA GLN A 14 -14.89 3.20 -8.25
C GLN A 14 -13.97 2.17 -8.91
N ASN A 15 -14.11 0.89 -8.52
CA ASN A 15 -13.29 -0.19 -9.07
C ASN A 15 -13.46 -0.33 -10.58
N LYS A 16 -14.70 -0.19 -11.08
CA LYS A 16 -14.96 -0.19 -12.51
C LYS A 16 -14.25 0.96 -13.22
N SER A 17 -14.32 2.17 -12.67
CA SER A 17 -13.66 3.34 -13.24
C SER A 17 -12.14 3.16 -13.31
N ILE A 18 -11.53 2.62 -12.24
CA ILE A 18 -10.08 2.33 -12.20
C ILE A 18 -9.72 1.25 -13.23
N ALA A 19 -10.47 0.13 -13.27
CA ALA A 19 -10.20 -0.97 -14.19
C ALA A 19 -10.39 -0.57 -15.66
N ASP A 20 -11.36 0.29 -15.98
CA ASP A 20 -11.57 0.80 -17.32
C ASP A 20 -10.42 1.73 -17.73
N CYS A 21 -9.89 2.57 -16.83
CA CYS A 21 -8.72 3.40 -17.07
C CYS A 21 -7.45 2.56 -17.23
N ASP A 22 -7.22 1.57 -16.37
CA ASP A 22 -6.07 0.67 -16.48
C ASP A 22 -6.04 -0.03 -17.85
N ARG A 23 -7.18 -0.59 -18.27
CA ARG A 23 -7.31 -1.28 -19.56
C ARG A 23 -7.12 -0.36 -20.76
N TYR A 24 -7.53 0.90 -20.64
CA TYR A 24 -7.48 1.86 -21.75
C TYR A 24 -6.11 2.52 -21.91
N PHE A 25 -5.52 2.99 -20.80
CA PHE A 25 -4.27 3.74 -20.83
C PHE A 25 -3.02 2.87 -20.68
N TYR A 26 -3.11 1.69 -20.05
CA TYR A 26 -1.95 0.83 -19.83
C TYR A 26 -2.00 -0.46 -20.64
N LYS A 27 -0.86 -0.81 -21.23
CA LYS A 27 -0.65 -2.09 -21.91
C LYS A 27 0.70 -2.65 -21.49
N ASN A 28 0.68 -3.80 -20.82
CA ASN A 28 1.91 -4.46 -20.34
C ASN A 28 2.83 -3.56 -19.50
N GLY A 29 2.26 -2.71 -18.64
CA GLY A 29 3.02 -1.83 -17.78
C GLY A 29 3.62 -0.59 -18.46
N THR A 30 3.21 -0.29 -19.69
CA THR A 30 3.59 0.92 -20.42
C THR A 30 2.34 1.68 -20.86
N LEU A 31 2.47 2.99 -21.07
CA LEU A 31 1.38 3.79 -21.61
C LEU A 31 1.05 3.28 -23.03
N ALA A 32 -0.22 2.95 -23.27
CA ALA A 32 -0.65 2.43 -24.56
C ALA A 32 -0.46 3.47 -25.67
N ALA A 33 0.11 3.04 -26.80
CA ALA A 33 0.10 3.84 -28.01
C ALA A 33 -1.31 3.80 -28.64
N PHE A 34 -1.88 4.97 -28.94
CA PHE A 34 -3.23 5.07 -29.50
C PHE A 34 -3.22 4.87 -31.03
N ASP A 35 -2.95 3.63 -31.47
CA ASP A 35 -2.74 3.34 -32.89
C ASP A 35 -4.00 2.98 -33.70
N SER A 36 -5.18 2.78 -33.06
CA SER A 36 -6.39 2.48 -33.82
C SER A 36 -7.68 3.03 -33.17
N VAL A 37 -8.30 3.97 -33.85
CA VAL A 37 -9.52 4.67 -33.44
C VAL A 37 -10.73 3.74 -33.25
N ALA A 38 -10.85 2.68 -34.01
CA ALA A 38 -12.03 1.80 -34.00
C ALA A 38 -12.11 0.85 -32.80
N VAL A 39 -10.97 0.30 -32.33
CA VAL A 39 -10.91 -0.58 -31.16
C VAL A 39 -11.01 0.20 -29.84
N GLN A 40 -10.71 1.48 -29.89
CA GLN A 40 -10.70 2.38 -28.73
C GLN A 40 -12.11 2.80 -28.30
N GLN A 41 -13.06 2.93 -29.23
CA GLN A 41 -14.42 3.43 -28.89
C GLN A 41 -15.19 2.48 -27.96
N GLU A 42 -15.06 1.17 -28.12
CA GLU A 42 -15.75 0.18 -27.27
C GLU A 42 -15.15 0.04 -25.85
N ARG A 43 -13.93 0.55 -25.64
CA ARG A 43 -13.18 0.37 -24.37
C ARG A 43 -12.96 1.66 -23.60
N ARG A 44 -13.51 2.78 -24.04
CA ARG A 44 -13.32 4.08 -23.39
C ARG A 44 -13.88 4.08 -21.97
N PRO A 45 -13.15 4.63 -20.99
CA PRO A 45 -13.71 4.90 -19.68
C PRO A 45 -14.94 5.79 -19.78
N ILE A 46 -15.96 5.51 -18.96
CA ILE A 46 -17.23 6.26 -18.97
C ILE A 46 -16.99 7.76 -18.76
N ALA A 47 -16.06 8.12 -17.86
CA ALA A 47 -15.71 9.51 -17.60
C ALA A 47 -15.09 10.19 -18.84
N LEU A 48 -14.21 9.51 -19.57
CA LEU A 48 -13.62 10.04 -20.81
C LEU A 48 -14.69 10.22 -21.91
N GLN A 49 -15.58 9.26 -22.05
CA GLN A 49 -16.69 9.37 -23.00
C GLN A 49 -17.60 10.55 -22.66
N ALA A 50 -17.93 10.75 -21.37
CA ALA A 50 -18.73 11.88 -20.93
C ALA A 50 -18.07 13.25 -21.19
N ILE A 51 -16.74 13.33 -21.12
CA ILE A 51 -15.98 14.52 -21.52
C ILE A 51 -16.14 14.71 -23.04
N PHE A 52 -15.89 13.69 -23.85
CA PHE A 52 -15.99 13.76 -25.31
C PHE A 52 -17.40 14.14 -25.80
N ASP A 53 -18.43 13.65 -25.13
CA ASP A 53 -19.83 14.02 -25.43
C ASP A 53 -20.16 15.48 -25.05
N SER A 54 -19.31 16.10 -24.23
CA SER A 54 -19.51 17.47 -23.76
C SER A 54 -18.75 18.52 -24.57
N ILE A 55 -17.74 18.11 -25.32
CA ILE A 55 -16.85 18.98 -26.08
C ILE A 55 -16.92 18.62 -27.56
N GLY A 56 -16.52 19.56 -28.45
CA GLY A 56 -16.46 19.30 -29.89
C GLY A 56 -15.40 18.24 -30.24
N ALA A 57 -15.64 17.52 -31.33
CA ALA A 57 -14.75 16.45 -31.79
C ALA A 57 -13.31 16.92 -32.08
N GLU A 58 -13.16 18.20 -32.44
CA GLU A 58 -11.88 18.89 -32.65
C GLU A 58 -10.98 18.90 -31.42
N HIS A 59 -11.55 18.83 -30.20
CA HIS A 59 -10.82 18.87 -28.94
C HIS A 59 -10.53 17.48 -28.33
N HIS A 60 -10.98 16.41 -28.95
CA HIS A 60 -10.75 15.05 -28.42
C HIS A 60 -9.26 14.71 -28.31
N SER A 61 -8.46 15.12 -29.31
CA SER A 61 -7.00 14.93 -29.28
C SER A 61 -6.32 15.71 -28.17
N ASP A 62 -6.88 16.87 -27.81
CA ASP A 62 -6.31 17.73 -26.76
C ASP A 62 -6.48 17.11 -25.39
N ILE A 63 -7.60 16.44 -25.12
CA ILE A 63 -7.83 15.69 -23.89
C ILE A 63 -6.86 14.51 -23.76
N ASP A 64 -6.66 13.72 -24.83
CA ASP A 64 -5.69 12.63 -24.82
C ASP A 64 -4.26 13.17 -24.60
N ASN A 65 -3.92 14.30 -25.20
CA ASN A 65 -2.65 14.98 -24.99
C ASN A 65 -2.49 15.50 -23.55
N ALA A 66 -3.58 15.97 -22.92
CA ALA A 66 -3.56 16.40 -21.53
C ALA A 66 -3.21 15.26 -20.56
N VAL A 67 -3.76 14.07 -20.78
CA VAL A 67 -3.39 12.89 -20.00
C VAL A 67 -1.91 12.55 -20.19
N ARG A 68 -1.43 12.56 -21.44
CA ARG A 68 -0.02 12.29 -21.74
C ARG A 68 0.92 13.32 -21.13
N LEU A 69 0.56 14.60 -21.18
CA LEU A 69 1.33 15.68 -20.55
C LEU A 69 1.39 15.50 -19.03
N GLY A 70 0.24 15.25 -18.39
CA GLY A 70 0.20 14.99 -16.95
C GLY A 70 1.03 13.77 -16.55
N VAL A 71 0.97 12.68 -17.34
CA VAL A 71 1.81 11.49 -17.11
C VAL A 71 3.30 11.81 -17.30
N ALA A 72 3.67 12.57 -18.32
CA ALA A 72 5.06 12.95 -18.56
C ALA A 72 5.63 13.83 -17.42
N GLU A 73 4.85 14.79 -16.93
CA GLU A 73 5.23 15.60 -15.76
C GLU A 73 5.33 14.76 -14.48
N TYR A 74 4.38 13.84 -14.27
CA TYR A 74 4.45 12.89 -13.17
C TYR A 74 5.72 12.05 -13.23
N GLN A 75 6.05 11.50 -14.41
CA GLN A 75 7.28 10.72 -14.61
C GLN A 75 8.54 11.54 -14.36
N ALA A 76 8.58 12.80 -14.81
CA ALA A 76 9.71 13.68 -14.57
C ALA A 76 9.97 13.91 -13.07
N ARG A 77 8.91 14.03 -12.26
CA ARG A 77 9.01 14.20 -10.81
C ARG A 77 9.27 12.89 -10.06
N ASN A 78 8.79 11.77 -10.58
CA ASN A 78 8.85 10.46 -9.93
C ASN A 78 9.89 9.50 -10.55
N GLY A 79 10.93 10.04 -11.21
CA GLY A 79 12.06 9.24 -11.71
C GLY A 79 11.71 8.24 -12.81
N GLY A 80 10.67 8.53 -13.61
CA GLY A 80 10.21 7.71 -14.73
C GLY A 80 9.08 6.73 -14.41
N ASP A 81 8.63 6.64 -13.16
CA ASP A 81 7.51 5.79 -12.78
C ASP A 81 6.20 6.31 -13.36
N LEU A 82 5.30 5.38 -13.69
CA LEU A 82 3.95 5.71 -14.16
C LEU A 82 3.01 5.97 -12.98
N PRO A 83 2.02 6.90 -13.12
CA PRO A 83 0.99 7.08 -12.10
C PRO A 83 0.10 5.84 -12.01
N ASP A 84 -0.52 5.63 -10.85
CA ASP A 84 -1.53 4.59 -10.69
C ASP A 84 -2.78 4.90 -11.54
N ALA A 85 -3.45 3.87 -12.06
CA ALA A 85 -4.68 4.04 -12.84
C ALA A 85 -5.79 4.77 -12.07
N SER A 86 -5.79 4.70 -10.74
CA SER A 86 -6.71 5.42 -9.85
C SER A 86 -6.54 6.94 -9.96
N VAL A 87 -5.32 7.43 -10.15
CA VAL A 87 -5.02 8.85 -10.35
C VAL A 87 -5.62 9.35 -11.65
N ILE A 88 -5.41 8.61 -12.75
CA ILE A 88 -5.99 8.95 -14.05
C ILE A 88 -7.52 8.89 -13.99
N ALA A 89 -8.09 7.85 -13.37
CA ALA A 89 -9.53 7.73 -13.18
C ALA A 89 -10.11 8.91 -12.39
N THR A 90 -9.43 9.36 -11.34
CA THR A 90 -9.85 10.51 -10.54
C THR A 90 -9.78 11.81 -11.36
N ALA A 91 -8.71 12.01 -12.11
CA ALA A 91 -8.56 13.16 -12.98
C ALA A 91 -9.68 13.24 -14.04
N LEU A 92 -9.98 12.13 -14.69
CA LEU A 92 -11.05 12.04 -15.69
C LEU A 92 -12.44 12.22 -15.07
N CYS A 93 -12.70 11.63 -13.90
CA CYS A 93 -13.96 11.83 -13.18
C CYS A 93 -14.16 13.30 -12.83
N SER A 94 -13.13 13.97 -12.32
CA SER A 94 -13.17 15.39 -11.97
C SER A 94 -13.43 16.28 -13.19
N ALA A 95 -12.73 16.02 -14.30
CA ALA A 95 -12.90 16.75 -15.55
C ALA A 95 -14.29 16.51 -16.19
N SER A 96 -14.81 15.28 -16.09
CA SER A 96 -16.16 14.94 -16.55
C SER A 96 -17.24 15.69 -15.77
N GLN A 97 -17.10 15.77 -14.45
CA GLN A 97 -18.03 16.51 -13.59
C GLN A 97 -17.98 18.01 -13.88
N LEU A 98 -16.76 18.54 -14.05
CA LEU A 98 -16.56 19.93 -14.45
C LEU A 98 -17.26 20.22 -15.78
N SER A 99 -17.05 19.40 -16.80
CA SER A 99 -17.66 19.59 -18.11
C SER A 99 -19.19 19.50 -18.08
N GLN A 100 -19.76 18.68 -17.19
CA GLN A 100 -21.21 18.58 -16.98
C GLN A 100 -21.77 19.78 -16.20
N SER A 101 -21.06 20.28 -15.19
CA SER A 101 -21.48 21.45 -14.39
C SER A 101 -21.49 22.74 -15.21
N LEU A 102 -20.69 22.79 -16.26
CA LEU A 102 -20.60 23.90 -17.19
C LEU A 102 -21.66 23.86 -18.32
N LYS A 103 -22.47 22.78 -18.37
CA LYS A 103 -23.62 22.69 -19.29
C LYS A 103 -24.85 23.24 -18.60
N GLY A 104 -25.27 24.44 -18.91
CA GLY A 104 -26.55 25.01 -18.45
C GLY A 104 -26.54 26.52 -18.23
N ASP A 105 -27.72 27.08 -18.00
CA ASP A 105 -27.90 28.53 -17.81
C ASP A 105 -27.15 29.11 -16.59
N GLN A 106 -26.81 28.31 -15.61
CA GLN A 106 -25.99 28.71 -14.46
C GLN A 106 -24.53 28.93 -14.79
N ALA A 107 -24.07 28.40 -15.90
CA ALA A 107 -22.68 28.55 -16.37
C ALA A 107 -22.47 29.87 -17.16
N LYS A 108 -23.51 30.49 -17.68
CA LYS A 108 -23.41 31.74 -18.46
C LYS A 108 -22.59 32.85 -17.78
N PRO A 109 -22.85 33.22 -16.51
CA PRO A 109 -22.06 34.27 -15.85
C PRO A 109 -20.58 33.94 -15.73
N MET A 110 -20.25 32.67 -15.60
CA MET A 110 -18.88 32.19 -15.50
C MET A 110 -18.17 32.24 -16.88
N PHE A 111 -18.87 31.89 -17.95
CA PHE A 111 -18.32 31.94 -19.31
C PHE A 111 -18.12 33.37 -19.79
N ASP A 112 -19.07 34.26 -19.52
CA ASP A 112 -18.97 35.67 -19.89
C ASP A 112 -17.74 36.32 -19.22
N SER A 113 -17.46 35.97 -17.99
CA SER A 113 -16.30 36.47 -17.24
C SER A 113 -14.98 35.96 -17.79
N ILE A 114 -14.89 34.64 -18.08
CA ILE A 114 -13.67 34.02 -18.59
C ILE A 114 -13.40 34.46 -20.04
N ALA A 115 -14.43 34.62 -20.86
CA ALA A 115 -14.31 35.09 -22.22
C ALA A 115 -13.79 36.54 -22.31
N GLN A 116 -14.27 37.43 -21.44
CA GLN A 116 -13.73 38.80 -21.34
C GLN A 116 -12.25 38.84 -20.94
N ILE A 117 -11.81 37.90 -20.11
CA ILE A 117 -10.45 37.84 -19.59
C ILE A 117 -9.48 37.21 -20.61
N ALA A 118 -9.93 36.24 -21.36
CA ALA A 118 -9.12 35.60 -22.41
C ALA A 118 -8.87 36.50 -23.62
N GLY A 119 -9.39 37.74 -23.64
CA GLY A 119 -9.21 38.67 -24.74
C GLY A 119 -9.94 38.27 -26.03
N PHE A 120 -10.94 37.40 -25.92
CA PHE A 120 -11.85 37.08 -27.04
C PHE A 120 -12.84 38.24 -27.19
N ASP A 121 -12.38 39.28 -27.90
CA ASP A 121 -13.23 40.43 -28.19
C ASP A 121 -14.38 40.05 -29.12
N SER A 122 -15.57 40.23 -28.58
CA SER A 122 -16.85 40.49 -29.21
C SER A 122 -17.01 40.17 -30.71
N MET A 123 -17.13 38.90 -31.05
CA MET A 123 -17.92 38.56 -32.25
C MET A 123 -18.98 37.52 -31.88
N SER A 124 -20.15 38.03 -31.62
CA SER A 124 -21.48 37.46 -31.55
C SER A 124 -21.67 35.99 -31.93
N ASN A 125 -21.20 35.06 -31.11
CA ASN A 125 -21.78 33.73 -31.05
C ASN A 125 -21.46 33.06 -29.71
N GLN A 126 -22.40 33.19 -28.76
CA GLN A 126 -22.35 32.62 -27.42
C GLN A 126 -22.00 31.13 -27.36
N ASN A 127 -22.14 30.39 -28.45
CA ASN A 127 -21.83 28.98 -28.55
C ASN A 127 -20.33 28.68 -28.79
N TYR A 128 -19.57 29.60 -29.41
CA TYR A 128 -18.14 29.38 -29.69
C TYR A 128 -17.26 29.58 -28.46
N GLU A 129 -17.60 30.51 -27.59
CA GLU A 129 -16.84 30.80 -26.36
C GLU A 129 -16.97 29.67 -25.34
N GLN A 130 -18.19 29.13 -25.16
CA GLN A 130 -18.41 27.94 -24.33
C GLN A 130 -17.66 26.71 -24.87
N ALA A 131 -17.59 26.54 -26.19
CA ALA A 131 -16.91 25.42 -26.82
C ALA A 131 -15.38 25.40 -26.59
N ALA A 132 -14.74 26.55 -26.37
CA ALA A 132 -13.30 26.65 -26.17
C ALA A 132 -12.88 26.57 -24.69
N ILE A 133 -13.69 27.09 -23.78
CA ILE A 133 -13.32 27.18 -22.34
C ILE A 133 -13.45 25.84 -21.61
N VAL A 134 -14.51 25.09 -21.90
CA VAL A 134 -14.75 23.78 -21.26
C VAL A 134 -13.60 22.80 -21.53
N PRO A 135 -13.13 22.64 -22.79
CA PRO A 135 -11.97 21.81 -23.08
C PRO A 135 -10.71 22.29 -22.35
N ALA A 136 -10.43 23.60 -22.37
CA ALA A 136 -9.23 24.15 -21.74
C ALA A 136 -9.19 23.86 -20.21
N MET A 137 -10.31 24.05 -19.52
CA MET A 137 -10.41 23.75 -18.09
C MET A 137 -10.30 22.25 -17.80
N ALA A 138 -10.89 21.40 -18.63
CA ALA A 138 -10.76 19.95 -18.51
C ALA A 138 -9.30 19.50 -18.71
N ILE A 139 -8.61 20.04 -19.71
CA ILE A 139 -7.19 19.78 -20.01
C ILE A 139 -6.33 20.14 -18.80
N VAL A 140 -6.47 21.35 -18.28
CA VAL A 140 -5.69 21.82 -17.12
C VAL A 140 -5.96 20.97 -15.88
N THR A 141 -7.23 20.62 -15.64
CA THR A 141 -7.61 19.78 -14.48
C THR A 141 -6.98 18.40 -14.59
N ILE A 142 -7.09 17.74 -15.74
CA ILE A 142 -6.53 16.41 -15.95
C ILE A 142 -5.00 16.44 -15.76
N ALA A 143 -4.32 17.35 -16.44
CA ALA A 143 -2.87 17.45 -16.36
C ALA A 143 -2.39 17.76 -14.94
N SER A 144 -3.01 18.71 -14.25
CA SER A 144 -2.57 19.11 -12.90
C SER A 144 -2.84 18.04 -11.84
N VAL A 145 -3.96 17.32 -11.90
CA VAL A 145 -4.26 16.24 -10.94
C VAL A 145 -3.25 15.11 -11.08
N ILE A 146 -2.94 14.72 -12.32
CA ILE A 146 -1.97 13.64 -12.56
C ILE A 146 -0.57 14.08 -12.15
N ALA A 147 -0.11 15.25 -12.58
CA ALA A 147 1.25 15.74 -12.36
C ALA A 147 1.60 15.95 -10.88
N ASN A 148 0.64 16.34 -10.05
CA ASN A 148 0.88 16.71 -8.64
C ASN A 148 0.54 15.60 -7.65
N SER A 149 0.10 14.42 -8.09
CA SER A 149 -0.17 13.30 -7.19
C SER A 149 1.14 12.66 -6.70
N LEU A 150 1.14 12.20 -5.45
CA LEU A 150 2.25 11.44 -4.87
C LEU A 150 1.97 9.92 -4.96
N PRO A 151 2.99 9.09 -5.19
CA PRO A 151 2.81 7.63 -5.33
C PRO A 151 2.34 6.94 -4.04
N ILE A 152 2.46 7.60 -2.88
CA ILE A 152 1.98 7.12 -1.57
C ILE A 152 0.52 7.50 -1.28
N VAL A 153 -0.07 8.36 -2.11
CA VAL A 153 -1.46 8.82 -1.98
C VAL A 153 -2.33 8.06 -2.97
N THR A 154 -3.32 7.36 -2.47
CA THR A 154 -4.35 6.76 -3.32
C THR A 154 -5.41 7.79 -3.65
N MET A 155 -5.54 8.12 -4.91
CA MET A 155 -6.63 8.96 -5.40
C MET A 155 -7.83 8.08 -5.74
N LEU A 156 -8.96 8.28 -5.04
CA LEU A 156 -10.19 7.52 -5.26
C LEU A 156 -11.10 8.28 -6.22
N PRO A 157 -11.46 7.71 -7.37
CA PRO A 157 -12.42 8.32 -8.29
C PRO A 157 -13.79 8.42 -7.61
N ASN A 158 -14.47 9.54 -7.82
CA ASN A 158 -15.78 9.81 -7.23
C ASN A 158 -16.86 9.98 -8.31
N PRO A 159 -17.30 8.92 -8.99
CA PRO A 159 -18.26 9.00 -10.08
C PRO A 159 -19.67 9.43 -9.63
N SER A 160 -19.97 9.31 -8.35
CA SER A 160 -21.26 9.69 -7.77
C SER A 160 -21.33 11.13 -7.25
N ASN A 161 -20.24 11.88 -7.32
CA ASN A 161 -20.11 13.23 -6.77
C ASN A 161 -20.54 13.36 -5.30
N SER A 162 -20.30 12.30 -4.52
CA SER A 162 -20.61 12.26 -3.10
C SER A 162 -19.56 13.00 -2.28
N VAL A 163 -20.00 13.78 -1.29
CA VAL A 163 -19.10 14.45 -0.33
C VAL A 163 -18.39 13.44 0.57
N ARG A 164 -19.02 12.27 0.78
CA ARG A 164 -18.43 11.17 1.56
C ARG A 164 -18.09 10.02 0.63
N VAL A 165 -16.82 9.67 0.59
CA VAL A 165 -16.30 8.61 -0.29
C VAL A 165 -15.78 7.47 0.57
N PRO A 166 -16.29 6.22 0.38
CA PRO A 166 -15.86 5.09 1.16
C PRO A 166 -14.49 4.59 0.71
N VAL A 167 -13.64 4.32 1.69
CA VAL A 167 -12.39 3.56 1.53
C VAL A 167 -12.67 2.15 2.00
N VAL A 168 -12.53 1.17 1.12
CA VAL A 168 -12.85 -0.24 1.41
C VAL A 168 -11.60 -1.09 1.26
N ALA A 169 -11.30 -1.89 2.27
CA ALA A 169 -10.27 -2.92 2.21
C ALA A 169 -10.89 -4.28 2.52
N VAL A 170 -10.50 -5.31 1.79
CA VAL A 170 -10.97 -6.68 2.00
C VAL A 170 -9.83 -7.50 2.58
N ARG A 171 -10.10 -8.18 3.68
CA ARG A 171 -9.12 -9.04 4.35
C ARG A 171 -9.64 -10.46 4.50
N TYR A 172 -8.70 -11.40 4.50
CA TYR A 172 -9.00 -12.81 4.76
C TYR A 172 -8.93 -13.09 6.25
N ILE A 173 -9.94 -13.77 6.77
CA ILE A 173 -10.00 -14.26 8.15
C ILE A 173 -10.25 -15.75 8.16
N THR A 174 -9.82 -16.40 9.24
CA THR A 174 -10.14 -17.79 9.53
C THR A 174 -11.62 -17.89 9.92
N ASP A 175 -12.33 -18.90 9.43
CA ASP A 175 -13.72 -19.17 9.84
C ASP A 175 -13.82 -20.16 11.00
N SER A 176 -12.76 -20.93 11.26
CA SER A 176 -12.72 -21.97 12.27
C SER A 176 -11.41 -21.94 13.06
N LYS A 177 -11.44 -22.48 14.27
CA LYS A 177 -10.24 -22.72 15.08
C LYS A 177 -9.49 -23.92 14.53
N PHE A 178 -8.21 -23.75 14.22
CA PHE A 178 -7.34 -24.86 13.81
C PHE A 178 -5.88 -24.55 14.16
N GLY A 179 -5.17 -25.50 14.75
CA GLY A 179 -3.79 -25.33 15.16
C GLY A 179 -3.61 -24.14 16.13
N ALA A 180 -2.76 -23.21 15.77
CA ALA A 180 -2.46 -22.01 16.58
C ALA A 180 -3.46 -20.86 16.37
N MET A 181 -4.30 -20.92 15.31
CA MET A 181 -5.22 -19.85 14.93
C MET A 181 -6.61 -20.04 15.49
N GLN A 182 -7.24 -18.94 15.91
CA GLN A 182 -8.62 -18.91 16.37
C GLN A 182 -9.55 -18.51 15.22
N ALA A 183 -10.84 -18.81 15.36
CA ALA A 183 -11.85 -18.33 14.40
C ALA A 183 -11.91 -16.79 14.42
N GLY A 184 -11.88 -16.18 13.26
CA GLY A 184 -11.87 -14.72 13.10
C GLY A 184 -10.49 -14.07 13.11
N ASP A 185 -9.41 -14.84 13.27
CA ASP A 185 -8.05 -14.33 13.16
C ASP A 185 -7.74 -13.92 11.71
N TYR A 186 -6.98 -12.84 11.59
CA TYR A 186 -6.51 -12.40 10.27
C TYR A 186 -5.35 -13.28 9.80
N LEU A 187 -5.36 -13.63 8.52
CA LEU A 187 -4.31 -14.45 7.87
C LEU A 187 -3.08 -13.65 7.43
N ASP A 188 -3.12 -12.34 7.57
CA ASP A 188 -2.04 -11.44 7.23
C ASP A 188 -1.32 -10.89 8.49
N GLY A 189 -0.21 -10.20 8.28
CA GLY A 189 0.55 -9.59 9.36
C GLY A 189 1.31 -10.61 10.20
N ALA A 190 1.22 -10.47 11.52
CA ALA A 190 1.91 -11.34 12.47
C ALA A 190 1.50 -12.81 12.38
N ASN A 191 0.31 -13.07 11.87
CA ASN A 191 -0.26 -14.42 11.76
C ASN A 191 0.09 -15.12 10.43
N ALA A 192 0.63 -14.40 9.45
CA ALA A 192 0.92 -14.95 8.10
C ALA A 192 1.86 -16.18 8.13
N GLY A 193 2.71 -16.28 9.14
CA GLY A 193 3.63 -17.41 9.34
C GLY A 193 3.08 -18.54 10.20
N LEU A 194 1.85 -18.43 10.72
CA LEU A 194 1.25 -19.46 11.55
C LEU A 194 0.61 -20.55 10.68
N PRO A 195 0.79 -21.84 11.03
CA PRO A 195 0.18 -22.94 10.29
C PRO A 195 -1.35 -22.92 10.46
N TYR A 196 -2.05 -22.94 9.34
CA TYR A 196 -3.51 -22.97 9.32
C TYR A 196 -4.09 -23.94 8.28
N ALA A 197 -3.50 -24.00 7.09
CA ALA A 197 -4.05 -24.76 5.97
C ALA A 197 -3.45 -26.16 5.82
N GLU A 198 -2.27 -26.42 6.39
CA GLU A 198 -1.62 -27.72 6.27
C GLU A 198 -2.13 -28.68 7.36
N GLY A 199 -2.60 -29.86 6.94
CA GLY A 199 -3.07 -30.90 7.83
C GLY A 199 -1.98 -31.77 8.45
N ARG A 200 -0.70 -31.37 8.42
CA ARG A 200 0.40 -32.11 9.05
C ARG A 200 0.74 -31.53 10.40
N PHE A 201 0.80 -32.38 11.42
CA PHE A 201 1.17 -32.00 12.78
C PHE A 201 2.30 -32.86 13.31
N ARG A 202 3.13 -32.26 14.16
CA ARG A 202 4.13 -32.98 14.94
C ARG A 202 3.83 -32.81 16.41
N PHE A 203 3.97 -33.91 17.13
CA PHE A 203 3.78 -33.97 18.56
C PHE A 203 5.04 -34.56 19.19
N LYS A 204 5.53 -33.95 20.27
CA LYS A 204 6.60 -34.53 21.08
C LYS A 204 5.98 -35.62 21.95
N LEU A 205 6.63 -36.79 22.01
CA LEU A 205 6.24 -37.84 22.91
C LEU A 205 6.92 -37.60 24.26
N THR A 206 6.15 -37.81 25.33
CA THR A 206 6.63 -37.72 26.72
C THR A 206 7.05 -39.08 27.22
N SER A 207 8.14 -39.15 27.97
CA SER A 207 8.60 -40.41 28.58
C SER A 207 7.60 -40.91 29.64
N GLN A 208 7.26 -42.17 29.55
CA GLN A 208 6.44 -42.90 30.51
C GLN A 208 7.29 -43.83 31.38
N GLY A 209 8.60 -43.80 31.22
CA GLY A 209 9.56 -44.68 31.90
C GLY A 209 9.85 -45.97 31.12
N LYS A 210 10.98 -46.60 31.38
CA LYS A 210 11.43 -47.87 30.76
C LYS A 210 11.48 -47.83 29.20
N ALA A 211 12.08 -46.74 28.68
CA ALA A 211 12.20 -46.49 27.23
C ALA A 211 10.84 -46.42 26.48
N SER A 212 9.75 -46.16 27.19
CA SER A 212 8.42 -46.00 26.61
C SER A 212 8.06 -44.50 26.56
N TYR A 213 7.50 -44.06 25.43
CA TYR A 213 7.14 -42.68 25.13
C TYR A 213 5.71 -42.65 24.59
N ALA A 214 4.90 -41.72 25.04
CA ALA A 214 3.52 -41.60 24.57
C ALA A 214 3.07 -40.16 24.40
N VAL A 215 2.06 -39.95 23.54
CA VAL A 215 1.36 -38.68 23.36
C VAL A 215 -0.07 -38.93 22.91
N THR A 216 -0.97 -38.05 23.33
CA THR A 216 -2.33 -37.97 22.79
C THR A 216 -2.42 -36.80 21.83
N ALA A 217 -2.72 -37.06 20.55
CA ALA A 217 -2.83 -36.02 19.54
C ALA A 217 -4.12 -35.21 19.70
N ARG A 218 -4.00 -33.88 19.86
CA ARG A 218 -5.12 -32.95 20.03
C ARG A 218 -5.03 -31.75 19.07
N SER A 219 -6.17 -31.26 18.64
CA SER A 219 -6.24 -30.19 17.61
C SER A 219 -5.67 -28.84 18.03
N ALA A 220 -5.44 -28.61 19.33
CA ALA A 220 -4.83 -27.37 19.82
C ALA A 220 -3.30 -27.34 19.71
N TYR A 221 -2.67 -28.44 19.29
CA TYR A 221 -1.22 -28.49 19.15
C TYR A 221 -0.79 -27.92 17.81
N ALA A 222 0.17 -27.04 17.85
CA ALA A 222 0.84 -26.52 16.66
C ALA A 222 2.18 -27.26 16.45
N ASP A 223 2.51 -27.44 15.19
CA ASP A 223 3.63 -28.23 14.70
C ASP A 223 5.01 -27.79 15.22
N PHE A 224 5.21 -26.49 15.37
CA PHE A 224 6.55 -25.91 15.62
C PHE A 224 6.75 -25.33 17.01
N LYS A 225 5.73 -25.33 17.85
CA LYS A 225 5.81 -24.70 19.17
C LYS A 225 5.60 -25.75 20.24
N GLU A 226 6.50 -25.81 21.18
CA GLU A 226 6.32 -26.54 22.42
C GLU A 226 5.14 -25.93 23.18
N LYS A 227 3.94 -26.43 22.92
CA LYS A 227 2.80 -26.11 23.74
C LYS A 227 2.45 -27.31 24.57
N THR A 228 2.21 -27.09 25.84
CA THR A 228 1.62 -28.08 26.72
C THR A 228 0.25 -28.47 26.15
N PRO A 229 -0.06 -29.77 26.06
CA PRO A 229 -1.37 -30.20 25.60
C PRO A 229 -2.49 -29.56 26.43
N ASP A 230 -3.45 -28.96 25.73
CA ASP A 230 -4.69 -28.53 26.37
C ASP A 230 -5.60 -29.77 26.45
N ASP A 231 -5.83 -30.26 27.68
CA ASP A 231 -6.67 -31.44 27.89
C ASP A 231 -8.12 -31.24 27.47
N THR A 232 -8.54 -30.00 27.26
CA THR A 232 -9.87 -29.64 26.76
C THR A 232 -9.98 -29.68 25.24
N ALA A 233 -8.85 -29.76 24.52
CA ALA A 233 -8.84 -29.78 23.06
C ALA A 233 -9.41 -31.09 22.50
N VAL A 234 -10.05 -30.98 21.35
CA VAL A 234 -10.65 -32.14 20.64
C VAL A 234 -9.55 -33.08 20.16
N LEU A 235 -9.76 -34.39 20.33
CA LEU A 235 -8.89 -35.43 19.76
C LEU A 235 -8.73 -35.24 18.26
N LEU A 236 -7.49 -35.29 17.77
CA LEU A 236 -7.18 -35.10 16.37
C LEU A 236 -7.37 -36.41 15.60
N PRO A 237 -8.35 -36.53 14.69
CA PRO A 237 -8.44 -37.68 13.80
C PRO A 237 -7.27 -37.60 12.80
N PHE A 238 -6.62 -38.71 12.54
CA PHE A 238 -5.48 -38.77 11.63
C PHE A 238 -5.54 -40.02 10.72
N LEU A 239 -4.85 -39.92 9.59
CA LEU A 239 -4.71 -41.02 8.63
C LEU A 239 -3.73 -42.04 9.21
N SER A 240 -4.24 -43.23 9.50
CA SER A 240 -3.47 -44.31 10.12
C SER A 240 -2.23 -44.73 9.31
N GLY A 241 -2.28 -44.65 7.98
CA GLY A 241 -1.20 -45.02 7.08
C GLY A 241 -0.12 -43.93 6.90
N ASN A 242 -0.30 -42.73 7.48
CA ASN A 242 0.59 -41.57 7.34
C ASN A 242 1.18 -41.11 8.67
N VAL A 243 1.54 -42.03 9.52
CA VAL A 243 2.20 -41.75 10.81
C VAL A 243 3.69 -42.02 10.68
N SER A 244 4.54 -41.07 11.03
CA SER A 244 5.99 -41.27 11.09
C SER A 244 6.54 -40.89 12.45
N ILE A 245 7.38 -41.76 13.02
CA ILE A 245 8.07 -41.55 14.30
C ILE A 245 9.49 -41.11 13.99
N ARG A 246 9.93 -40.05 14.64
CA ARG A 246 11.25 -39.43 14.42
C ARG A 246 12.00 -39.25 15.73
N ILE A 247 13.30 -39.47 15.70
CA ILE A 247 14.23 -39.12 16.79
C ILE A 247 15.20 -38.09 16.24
N ASN A 248 15.28 -36.92 16.87
CA ASN A 248 16.10 -35.78 16.41
C ASN A 248 15.86 -35.46 14.92
N GLY A 249 14.60 -35.53 14.47
CA GLY A 249 14.21 -35.26 13.07
C GLY A 249 14.43 -36.42 12.09
N ILE A 250 15.14 -37.51 12.50
CA ILE A 250 15.37 -38.68 11.65
C ILE A 250 14.26 -39.69 11.84
N GLU A 251 13.64 -40.12 10.75
CA GLU A 251 12.55 -41.09 10.76
C GLU A 251 13.06 -42.50 11.12
N VAL A 252 12.54 -43.02 12.23
CA VAL A 252 12.93 -44.35 12.79
C VAL A 252 11.84 -45.41 12.62
N ALA A 253 10.61 -45.02 12.41
CA ALA A 253 9.50 -45.90 12.07
C ALA A 253 8.39 -45.16 11.32
N HIS A 254 7.59 -45.87 10.53
CA HIS A 254 6.43 -45.32 9.86
C HIS A 254 5.34 -46.40 9.68
N THR A 255 4.10 -45.95 9.50
CA THR A 255 3.01 -46.87 9.10
C THR A 255 3.09 -47.18 7.61
N ARG A 256 2.48 -48.30 7.17
CA ARG A 256 2.50 -48.70 5.76
C ARG A 256 1.53 -47.87 4.92
N ALA A 257 1.86 -47.67 3.65
CA ALA A 257 1.02 -46.95 2.70
C ALA A 257 -0.29 -47.69 2.35
N ASP A 258 -0.32 -49.02 2.49
CA ASP A 258 -1.51 -49.81 2.34
C ASP A 258 -2.54 -49.62 3.46
N GLN A 259 -2.12 -49.02 4.57
CA GLN A 259 -2.97 -48.57 5.67
C GLN A 259 -3.36 -47.08 5.53
N SER A 260 -3.20 -46.51 4.36
CA SER A 260 -3.48 -45.10 4.10
C SER A 260 -4.98 -44.73 4.06
N SER A 261 -5.85 -45.73 3.95
CA SER A 261 -7.28 -45.53 4.21
C SER A 261 -7.51 -45.43 5.70
N SER A 262 -8.34 -44.45 6.13
CA SER A 262 -8.77 -44.35 7.51
C SER A 262 -9.28 -45.73 7.99
N VAL A 263 -8.47 -46.39 8.83
CA VAL A 263 -8.99 -47.51 9.61
C VAL A 263 -9.97 -46.88 10.58
N ALA A 264 -11.24 -47.16 10.43
CA ALA A 264 -12.31 -46.50 11.17
C ALA A 264 -12.21 -46.70 12.69
N SER A 265 -11.52 -47.76 13.12
CA SER A 265 -11.25 -48.05 14.52
C SER A 265 -10.08 -49.04 14.65
N GLY A 266 -9.38 -49.03 15.76
CA GLY A 266 -8.40 -50.03 16.10
C GLY A 266 -6.96 -49.52 16.32
N ILE A 267 -6.07 -50.46 16.57
CA ILE A 267 -4.67 -50.25 16.85
C ILE A 267 -3.83 -50.57 15.64
N VAL A 268 -3.00 -49.65 15.23
CA VAL A 268 -2.06 -49.79 14.12
C VAL A 268 -0.62 -49.76 14.68
N THR A 269 0.28 -50.52 14.08
CA THR A 269 1.69 -50.54 14.46
C THR A 269 2.56 -49.89 13.37
N ALA A 270 3.53 -49.06 13.77
CA ALA A 270 4.52 -48.55 12.85
C ALA A 270 5.64 -49.58 12.60
N MET A 271 6.09 -49.67 11.35
CA MET A 271 7.21 -50.54 10.99
C MET A 271 8.53 -49.83 11.32
N PRO A 272 9.40 -50.52 12.08
CA PRO A 272 10.73 -49.99 12.35
C PRO A 272 11.53 -49.81 11.07
N LYS A 273 12.25 -48.70 10.97
CA LYS A 273 13.28 -48.42 9.96
C LYS A 273 14.67 -48.54 10.59
N ARG A 274 15.55 -47.72 10.08
CA ARG A 274 16.92 -47.60 10.58
C ARG A 274 16.95 -46.95 11.97
N GLY A 275 17.79 -47.46 12.86
CA GLY A 275 18.06 -46.81 14.14
C GLY A 275 18.87 -45.53 13.99
N VAL A 276 18.82 -44.68 15.01
CA VAL A 276 19.61 -43.45 15.13
C VAL A 276 20.69 -43.62 16.17
N ALA A 277 21.94 -43.35 15.81
CA ALA A 277 23.07 -43.37 16.75
C ALA A 277 23.18 -42.00 17.45
N ILE A 278 23.10 -41.99 18.77
CA ILE A 278 23.31 -40.80 19.61
C ILE A 278 24.36 -41.18 20.66
N ALA A 279 25.44 -40.42 20.76
CA ALA A 279 26.55 -40.67 21.71
C ALA A 279 27.09 -42.12 21.70
N GLY A 280 27.12 -42.74 20.52
CA GLY A 280 27.63 -44.12 20.35
C GLY A 280 26.61 -45.23 20.61
N THR A 281 25.42 -44.94 21.07
CA THR A 281 24.34 -45.88 21.28
C THR A 281 23.31 -45.79 20.14
N GLU A 282 22.95 -46.93 19.53
CA GLU A 282 21.95 -46.99 18.49
C GLU A 282 20.55 -47.17 19.12
N TYR A 283 19.65 -46.22 18.81
CA TYR A 283 18.24 -46.23 19.27
C TYR A 283 17.34 -46.72 18.16
N LYS A 284 16.51 -47.74 18.45
CA LYS A 284 15.57 -48.36 17.53
C LYS A 284 14.21 -48.49 18.16
N VAL A 285 13.16 -48.40 17.38
CA VAL A 285 11.79 -48.70 17.79
C VAL A 285 11.67 -50.25 17.90
N ILE A 286 11.28 -50.74 19.06
CA ILE A 286 10.97 -52.16 19.29
C ILE A 286 9.51 -52.42 19.03
N SER A 287 8.62 -51.60 19.55
CA SER A 287 7.20 -51.69 19.36
C SER A 287 6.55 -50.30 19.33
N SER A 288 5.46 -50.19 18.65
CA SER A 288 4.64 -48.98 18.63
C SER A 288 3.17 -49.37 18.61
N GLU A 289 2.36 -48.65 19.31
CA GLU A 289 0.92 -48.79 19.34
C GLU A 289 0.29 -47.43 19.02
N ILE A 290 -0.49 -47.40 17.96
CA ILE A 290 -1.14 -46.18 17.45
C ILE A 290 -2.65 -46.43 17.48
N ASN A 291 -3.33 -45.90 18.48
CA ASN A 291 -4.75 -46.03 18.66
C ASN A 291 -5.49 -44.92 17.94
N VAL A 292 -6.19 -45.23 16.86
CA VAL A 292 -6.91 -44.27 16.02
C VAL A 292 -8.18 -43.75 16.71
N ASP A 293 -8.75 -44.50 17.63
CA ASP A 293 -9.98 -44.11 18.34
C ASP A 293 -9.72 -43.09 19.44
N THR A 294 -8.65 -43.30 20.20
CA THR A 294 -8.25 -42.41 21.31
C THR A 294 -7.24 -41.37 20.89
N SER A 295 -6.73 -41.42 19.66
CA SER A 295 -5.65 -40.59 19.15
C SER A 295 -4.37 -40.65 20.02
N GLU A 296 -4.17 -41.80 20.68
CA GLU A 296 -2.98 -42.12 21.48
C GLU A 296 -1.92 -42.80 20.66
N ILE A 297 -0.69 -42.36 20.80
CA ILE A 297 0.47 -42.97 20.17
C ILE A 297 1.49 -43.30 21.26
N SER A 298 1.85 -44.55 21.36
CA SER A 298 2.89 -45.05 22.25
C SER A 298 4.00 -45.74 21.46
N VAL A 299 5.23 -45.54 21.88
CA VAL A 299 6.44 -46.04 21.25
C VAL A 299 7.38 -46.57 22.30
N THR A 300 7.89 -47.78 22.13
CA THR A 300 8.93 -48.36 22.99
C THR A 300 10.24 -48.49 22.21
N LEU A 301 11.30 -47.95 22.77
CA LEU A 301 12.66 -48.02 22.22
C LEU A 301 13.47 -49.14 22.91
N ASN A 302 14.60 -49.45 22.34
CA ASN A 302 15.53 -50.44 22.92
C ASN A 302 16.29 -49.92 24.17
N ALA A 303 16.36 -48.61 24.37
CA ALA A 303 16.96 -47.96 25.52
C ALA A 303 16.34 -46.57 25.76
N ASP A 304 16.48 -46.04 26.98
CA ASP A 304 16.06 -44.70 27.32
C ASP A 304 16.88 -43.66 26.55
N LEU A 305 16.17 -42.67 25.95
CA LEU A 305 16.83 -41.58 25.22
C LEU A 305 17.56 -40.64 26.19
N PRO A 306 18.72 -40.09 25.76
CA PRO A 306 19.37 -39.02 26.50
C PRO A 306 18.47 -37.80 26.66
N GLN A 307 18.72 -37.00 27.69
CA GLN A 307 17.87 -35.84 28.04
C GLN A 307 17.79 -34.80 26.91
N ASP A 308 18.81 -34.73 26.05
CA ASP A 308 18.88 -33.81 24.92
C ASP A 308 18.23 -34.34 23.63
N ALA A 309 17.79 -35.60 23.62
CA ALA A 309 17.18 -36.20 22.45
C ALA A 309 15.66 -35.99 22.44
N VAL A 310 15.14 -35.63 21.30
CA VAL A 310 13.71 -35.39 21.09
C VAL A 310 13.10 -36.50 20.26
N ILE A 311 12.05 -37.13 20.78
CA ILE A 311 11.22 -38.08 20.01
C ILE A 311 9.90 -37.42 19.63
N GLU A 312 9.56 -37.49 18.36
CA GLU A 312 8.37 -36.86 17.77
C GLU A 312 7.59 -37.84 16.90
N VAL A 313 6.30 -37.60 16.84
CA VAL A 313 5.42 -38.27 15.85
C VAL A 313 4.84 -37.21 14.93
N ALA A 314 4.94 -37.43 13.62
CA ALA A 314 4.28 -36.61 12.61
C ALA A 314 3.05 -37.35 12.10
N LEU A 315 1.93 -36.63 12.07
CA LEU A 315 0.60 -37.12 11.70
C LEU A 315 0.00 -36.26 10.59
N VAL A 316 -0.87 -36.86 9.78
CA VAL A 316 -1.69 -36.16 8.79
C VAL A 316 -3.15 -36.24 9.25
N VAL A 317 -3.83 -35.12 9.31
CA VAL A 317 -5.23 -35.03 9.74
C VAL A 317 -6.14 -35.74 8.77
N ASP A 318 -7.09 -36.50 9.30
CA ASP A 318 -8.18 -37.12 8.53
C ASP A 318 -9.46 -36.28 8.66
N PHE A 319 -9.71 -35.44 7.66
CA PHE A 319 -10.90 -34.59 7.59
C PHE A 319 -12.18 -35.39 7.24
N ASP A 320 -12.03 -36.61 6.74
CA ASP A 320 -13.17 -37.50 6.40
C ASP A 320 -13.61 -38.37 7.57
N ALA A 321 -12.87 -38.38 8.67
CA ALA A 321 -13.20 -39.13 9.86
C ALA A 321 -14.56 -38.72 10.45
N LYS A 322 -15.42 -39.72 10.68
CA LYS A 322 -16.78 -39.53 11.22
C LYS A 322 -16.93 -40.15 12.60
N ASN A 323 -17.80 -39.56 13.40
CA ASN A 323 -18.24 -40.13 14.67
C ASN A 323 -19.35 -41.20 14.46
N ALA A 324 -19.79 -41.84 15.54
CA ALA A 324 -20.88 -42.83 15.50
C ALA A 324 -22.18 -42.27 14.92
N GLN A 325 -22.43 -40.99 14.99
CA GLN A 325 -23.58 -40.26 14.44
C GLN A 325 -23.38 -39.84 12.98
N LYS A 326 -22.32 -40.32 12.30
CA LYS A 326 -21.96 -40.01 10.91
C LYS A 326 -21.62 -38.49 10.67
N GLN A 327 -21.35 -37.73 11.72
CA GLN A 327 -20.88 -36.35 11.61
C GLN A 327 -19.34 -36.34 11.53
N HIS A 328 -18.76 -35.40 10.79
CA HIS A 328 -17.31 -35.22 10.74
C HIS A 328 -16.75 -34.85 12.11
N LYS A 329 -15.67 -35.55 12.54
CA LYS A 329 -14.99 -35.28 13.82
C LYS A 329 -14.32 -33.93 13.85
N ILE A 330 -13.83 -33.46 12.71
CA ILE A 330 -13.20 -32.17 12.51
C ILE A 330 -13.65 -31.59 11.19
N ASN A 331 -13.90 -30.30 11.14
CA ASN A 331 -14.24 -29.62 9.89
C ASN A 331 -12.94 -29.16 9.18
N PRO A 332 -12.90 -29.23 7.84
CA PRO A 332 -11.82 -28.64 7.11
C PRO A 332 -11.76 -27.13 7.40
N VAL A 333 -10.56 -26.60 7.38
CA VAL A 333 -10.34 -25.17 7.59
C VAL A 333 -10.95 -24.37 6.46
N GLY A 334 -11.61 -23.28 6.79
CA GLY A 334 -12.23 -22.39 5.84
C GLY A 334 -11.68 -20.97 5.95
N LEU A 335 -11.87 -20.23 4.87
CA LEU A 335 -11.51 -18.83 4.76
C LEU A 335 -12.77 -18.01 4.57
N SER A 336 -12.85 -16.92 5.30
CA SER A 336 -13.92 -15.94 5.14
C SER A 336 -13.34 -14.57 4.76
N LEU A 337 -14.13 -13.78 4.04
CA LEU A 337 -13.77 -12.41 3.66
C LEU A 337 -14.40 -11.43 4.64
N LYS A 338 -13.58 -10.56 5.22
CA LYS A 338 -14.05 -9.47 6.08
C LYS A 338 -13.79 -8.14 5.39
N PRO A 339 -14.84 -7.47 4.88
CA PRO A 339 -14.71 -6.12 4.40
C PRO A 339 -14.60 -5.16 5.59
N GLU A 340 -13.59 -4.28 5.53
CA GLU A 340 -13.41 -3.14 6.43
C GLU A 340 -13.63 -1.89 5.60
N TYR A 341 -14.43 -0.94 6.08
CA TYR A 341 -14.66 0.31 5.37
C TYR A 341 -14.85 1.47 6.35
N ASP A 342 -14.41 2.63 5.91
CA ASP A 342 -14.68 3.91 6.53
C ASP A 342 -14.76 4.98 5.44
N ASN A 343 -15.17 6.20 5.76
CA ASN A 343 -15.40 7.25 4.78
C ASN A 343 -14.42 8.39 4.98
N ILE A 344 -13.93 8.94 3.86
CA ILE A 344 -13.27 10.25 3.81
C ILE A 344 -14.28 11.31 3.43
N GLN A 345 -14.08 12.54 3.91
CA GLN A 345 -14.99 13.65 3.66
C GLN A 345 -14.29 14.78 2.92
N SER A 346 -14.85 15.19 1.78
CA SER A 346 -14.35 16.32 1.02
C SER A 346 -14.64 17.64 1.70
N VAL A 347 -13.65 18.52 1.72
CA VAL A 347 -13.74 19.87 2.27
C VAL A 347 -13.59 20.91 1.16
N PRO A 348 -14.30 22.06 1.25
CA PRO A 348 -14.16 23.12 0.28
C PRO A 348 -12.85 23.88 0.48
N ILE A 349 -12.14 24.11 -0.63
CA ILE A 349 -10.96 24.96 -0.70
C ILE A 349 -11.32 26.17 -1.54
N GLN A 350 -11.06 27.36 -1.04
CA GLN A 350 -11.41 28.60 -1.71
C GLN A 350 -10.19 29.54 -1.71
N ASN A 351 -9.90 30.07 -2.87
CA ASN A 351 -8.82 31.03 -3.07
C ASN A 351 -9.33 32.23 -3.84
N ARG A 352 -8.65 33.36 -3.71
CA ARG A 352 -9.00 34.60 -4.37
C ARG A 352 -7.79 35.20 -5.08
N ILE A 353 -8.00 35.67 -6.29
CA ILE A 353 -7.01 36.40 -7.08
C ILE A 353 -7.61 37.78 -7.38
N THR A 354 -6.86 38.83 -7.07
CA THR A 354 -7.24 40.21 -7.40
C THR A 354 -6.22 40.79 -8.37
N LEU A 355 -6.69 41.40 -9.45
CA LEU A 355 -5.87 42.07 -10.46
C LEU A 355 -6.43 43.44 -10.80
N SER A 356 -5.56 44.40 -11.04
CA SER A 356 -5.99 45.67 -11.62
C SER A 356 -6.26 45.51 -13.13
N TYR A 357 -7.25 46.20 -13.66
CA TYR A 357 -7.55 46.23 -15.10
C TYR A 357 -6.34 46.63 -15.93
N THR A 358 -5.50 47.54 -15.44
CA THR A 358 -4.30 47.97 -16.13
C THR A 358 -3.31 46.82 -16.29
N THR A 359 -3.07 46.07 -15.22
CA THR A 359 -2.16 44.92 -15.24
C THR A 359 -2.70 43.80 -16.15
N GLN A 360 -4.00 43.56 -16.14
CA GLN A 360 -4.65 42.57 -17.01
C GLN A 360 -4.46 42.92 -18.49
N ASN A 361 -4.72 44.19 -18.87
CA ASN A 361 -4.54 44.65 -20.24
C ASN A 361 -3.09 44.61 -20.70
N GLN A 362 -2.14 44.93 -19.83
CA GLN A 362 -0.71 44.83 -20.14
C GLN A 362 -0.25 43.39 -20.35
N LEU A 363 -0.67 42.46 -19.48
CA LEU A 363 -0.35 41.03 -19.63
C LEU A 363 -0.95 40.45 -20.91
N ALA A 364 -2.17 40.79 -21.24
CA ALA A 364 -2.82 40.31 -22.46
C ALA A 364 -2.20 40.89 -23.72
N SER A 365 -1.91 42.22 -23.74
CA SER A 365 -1.42 42.92 -24.92
C SER A 365 0.08 42.76 -25.16
N GLU A 366 0.90 42.71 -24.11
CA GLU A 366 2.38 42.70 -24.23
C GLU A 366 2.95 41.27 -24.20
N LEU A 367 2.32 40.34 -23.44
CA LEU A 367 2.83 38.98 -23.26
C LEU A 367 1.98 37.91 -23.94
N GLY A 368 0.80 38.24 -24.45
CA GLY A 368 -0.11 37.26 -25.05
C GLY A 368 -0.53 36.11 -24.11
N LEU A 369 -0.34 36.30 -22.81
CA LEU A 369 -0.58 35.27 -21.80
C LEU A 369 -2.04 35.33 -21.35
N GLY A 370 -2.74 34.24 -21.51
CA GLY A 370 -4.03 33.99 -20.82
C GLY A 370 -3.80 33.92 -19.31
N PHE A 371 -3.78 35.07 -18.65
CA PHE A 371 -3.47 35.20 -17.21
C PHE A 371 -4.28 34.27 -16.33
N VAL A 372 -5.56 34.08 -16.61
CA VAL A 372 -6.46 33.23 -15.82
C VAL A 372 -6.04 31.77 -15.87
N GLY A 373 -5.65 31.27 -17.06
CA GLY A 373 -5.15 29.91 -17.20
C GLY A 373 -3.83 29.68 -16.44
N ALA A 374 -2.90 30.64 -16.54
CA ALA A 374 -1.62 30.56 -15.82
C ALA A 374 -1.81 30.64 -14.30
N ALA A 375 -2.68 31.54 -13.84
CA ALA A 375 -3.03 31.67 -12.42
C ALA A 375 -3.74 30.42 -11.88
N LEU A 376 -4.60 29.80 -12.68
CA LEU A 376 -5.26 28.53 -12.35
C LEU A 376 -4.24 27.41 -12.10
N VAL A 377 -3.32 27.22 -13.02
CA VAL A 377 -2.26 26.21 -12.91
C VAL A 377 -1.42 26.45 -11.66
N ALA A 378 -1.01 27.71 -11.43
CA ALA A 378 -0.20 28.09 -10.27
C ALA A 378 -0.93 27.83 -8.93
N ILE A 379 -2.21 28.20 -8.82
CA ILE A 379 -2.99 27.97 -7.61
C ILE A 379 -3.24 26.48 -7.39
N GLN A 380 -3.58 25.74 -8.43
CA GLN A 380 -3.76 24.29 -8.31
C GLN A 380 -2.49 23.59 -7.87
N GLY A 381 -1.36 23.93 -8.49
CA GLY A 381 -0.06 23.39 -8.08
C GLY A 381 0.25 23.68 -6.61
N LYS A 382 -0.04 24.92 -6.16
CA LYS A 382 0.18 25.32 -4.77
C LYS A 382 -0.74 24.57 -3.81
N VAL A 383 -2.02 24.42 -4.13
CA VAL A 383 -2.99 23.67 -3.31
C VAL A 383 -2.58 22.21 -3.17
N PHE A 384 -2.20 21.55 -4.25
CA PHE A 384 -1.73 20.16 -4.20
C PHE A 384 -0.43 20.02 -3.39
N LEU A 385 0.51 20.94 -3.55
CA LEU A 385 1.76 20.92 -2.78
C LEU A 385 1.47 21.05 -1.28
N GLU A 386 0.63 22.01 -0.88
CA GLU A 386 0.25 22.22 0.52
C GLU A 386 -0.49 21.02 1.10
N GLN A 387 -1.38 20.39 0.32
CA GLN A 387 -2.05 19.16 0.74
C GLN A 387 -1.06 18.02 0.93
N ASN A 388 -0.12 17.83 -0.01
CA ASN A 388 0.88 16.78 0.09
C ASN A 388 1.77 16.96 1.32
N LEU A 389 2.21 18.20 1.60
CA LEU A 389 3.03 18.50 2.77
C LEU A 389 2.25 18.34 4.08
N ARG A 390 0.96 18.73 4.09
CA ARG A 390 0.08 18.50 5.24
C ARG A 390 -0.09 17.00 5.51
N LEU A 391 -0.33 16.18 4.48
CA LEU A 391 -0.42 14.72 4.63
C LEU A 391 0.85 14.12 5.21
N LEU A 392 2.01 14.53 4.72
CA LEU A 392 3.29 14.08 5.27
C LEU A 392 3.46 14.52 6.74
N GLY A 393 3.00 15.73 7.09
CA GLY A 393 2.98 16.25 8.46
C GLY A 393 2.10 15.41 9.38
N GLU A 394 0.86 15.14 8.99
CA GLU A 394 -0.07 14.27 9.72
C GLU A 394 0.51 12.84 9.88
N GLY A 395 1.17 12.33 8.84
CA GLY A 395 1.89 11.06 8.91
C GLY A 395 3.05 11.08 9.90
N LYS A 396 3.82 12.18 9.97
CA LYS A 396 4.89 12.39 10.95
C LYS A 396 4.34 12.39 12.38
N GLU A 397 3.31 13.17 12.65
CA GLU A 397 2.65 13.21 13.95
C GLU A 397 2.12 11.83 14.38
N ARG A 398 1.55 11.09 13.43
CA ARG A 398 1.08 9.72 13.67
C ARG A 398 2.22 8.75 13.99
N ALA A 399 3.35 8.88 13.31
CA ALA A 399 4.55 8.08 13.58
C ALA A 399 5.11 8.36 14.97
N GLN A 400 5.17 9.63 15.36
CA GLN A 400 5.60 10.06 16.70
C GLN A 400 4.66 9.55 17.79
N TYR A 401 3.35 9.65 17.60
CA TYR A 401 2.36 9.11 18.52
C TYR A 401 2.51 7.59 18.72
N ASN A 402 2.85 6.85 17.68
CA ASN A 402 3.06 5.40 17.73
C ASN A 402 4.46 4.99 18.21
N GLY A 403 5.32 5.95 18.58
CA GLY A 403 6.70 5.70 19.01
C GLY A 403 7.59 5.11 17.90
N ARG A 404 7.27 5.38 16.63
CA ARG A 404 8.08 4.94 15.48
C ARG A 404 9.10 5.98 15.10
N GLU A 405 9.95 6.30 16.05
CA GLU A 405 11.09 7.18 15.89
C GLU A 405 12.38 6.37 15.99
N TYR A 406 13.23 6.49 14.98
CA TYR A 406 14.49 5.77 14.89
C TYR A 406 15.62 6.77 14.76
N THR A 407 16.69 6.58 15.52
CA THR A 407 17.85 7.46 15.47
C THR A 407 19.04 6.72 14.88
N PHE A 408 19.61 7.31 13.85
CA PHE A 408 20.91 6.94 13.30
C PHE A 408 21.96 7.93 13.79
N ASP A 409 22.95 7.46 14.54
CA ASP A 409 24.06 8.24 15.04
C ASP A 409 25.32 7.97 14.21
N ALA A 410 25.72 8.91 13.35
CA ALA A 410 26.88 8.75 12.48
C ALA A 410 28.18 8.63 13.27
N SER A 411 28.28 9.21 14.47
CA SER A 411 29.47 9.10 15.32
C SER A 411 29.71 7.67 15.83
N ARG A 412 28.63 6.93 16.11
CA ARG A 412 28.71 5.53 16.58
C ARG A 412 29.04 4.55 15.49
N SER A 413 28.80 4.91 14.22
CA SER A 413 29.17 4.05 13.10
C SER A 413 30.68 3.87 12.97
N VAL A 414 31.47 4.75 13.60
CA VAL A 414 32.95 4.74 13.61
C VAL A 414 33.53 3.99 14.82
N ALA A 415 32.73 3.69 15.84
CA ALA A 415 33.19 3.16 17.13
C ALA A 415 33.69 1.69 17.11
N GLY A 416 33.77 1.05 15.97
CA GLY A 416 34.34 -0.30 15.82
C GLY A 416 35.62 -0.30 14.98
N ASN A 417 36.80 -0.07 15.55
CA ASN A 417 38.14 -0.28 14.96
C ASN A 417 38.51 0.58 13.73
N LEU A 418 37.73 1.52 13.26
CA LEU A 418 38.09 2.47 12.23
C LEU A 418 38.28 3.84 12.88
N THR A 419 39.50 4.37 12.85
CA THR A 419 39.74 5.76 13.19
C THR A 419 39.00 6.66 12.20
N ALA A 420 38.33 7.71 12.67
CA ALA A 420 37.56 8.66 11.86
C ALA A 420 38.34 9.25 10.66
N ALA A 421 39.66 9.12 10.67
CA ALA A 421 40.54 9.56 9.60
C ALA A 421 40.58 8.63 8.36
N VAL A 422 39.99 7.44 8.43
CA VAL A 422 40.04 6.42 7.35
C VAL A 422 38.67 6.14 6.75
N ALA A 423 37.56 6.50 7.43
CA ALA A 423 36.22 6.29 6.92
C ALA A 423 35.87 7.35 5.87
N THR A 424 35.40 6.90 4.70
CA THR A 424 34.84 7.81 3.71
C THR A 424 33.48 8.33 4.16
N PHE A 425 33.06 9.46 3.63
CA PHE A 425 31.73 10.02 3.90
C PHE A 425 30.60 9.00 3.58
N SER A 426 30.74 8.28 2.48
CA SER A 426 29.82 7.23 2.07
C SER A 426 29.77 6.07 3.05
N ASP A 427 30.90 5.68 3.68
CA ASP A 427 30.94 4.63 4.70
C ASP A 427 30.20 5.01 5.97
N LEU A 428 30.27 6.30 6.35
CA LEU A 428 29.59 6.80 7.54
C LEU A 428 28.07 6.82 7.35
N ILE A 429 27.59 7.34 6.23
CA ILE A 429 26.15 7.51 5.97
C ILE A 429 25.55 6.24 5.40
N GLY A 430 26.31 5.43 4.66
CA GLY A 430 25.81 4.18 4.06
C GLY A 430 25.21 3.18 5.06
N ARG A 431 25.62 3.26 6.32
CA ARG A 431 25.08 2.43 7.41
C ARG A 431 23.67 2.84 7.87
N VAL A 432 23.12 3.95 7.39
CA VAL A 432 21.72 4.37 7.64
C VAL A 432 20.73 3.30 7.18
N THR A 433 21.10 2.50 6.17
CA THR A 433 20.25 1.42 5.65
C THR A 433 19.80 0.43 6.73
N ALA A 434 20.66 0.11 7.70
CA ALA A 434 20.31 -0.77 8.81
C ALA A 434 19.19 -0.18 9.69
N THR A 435 19.25 1.13 9.96
CA THR A 435 18.19 1.82 10.74
C THR A 435 16.89 1.90 9.93
N LEU A 436 16.99 2.14 8.63
CA LEU A 436 15.84 2.10 7.73
C LEU A 436 15.19 0.71 7.70
N ASP A 437 15.98 -0.35 7.65
CA ASP A 437 15.46 -1.73 7.63
C ASP A 437 14.74 -2.10 8.93
N LEU A 438 15.21 -1.64 10.08
CA LEU A 438 14.49 -1.79 11.35
C LEU A 438 13.14 -1.06 11.33
N ALA A 439 13.10 0.17 10.83
CA ALA A 439 11.87 0.93 10.69
C ALA A 439 10.89 0.23 9.72
N LYS A 440 11.38 -0.25 8.57
CA LYS A 440 10.59 -1.02 7.60
C LYS A 440 10.02 -2.30 8.19
N LEU A 441 10.83 -3.01 8.98
CA LEU A 441 10.38 -4.23 9.66
C LEU A 441 9.22 -3.92 10.61
N SER A 442 9.33 -2.86 11.41
CA SER A 442 8.26 -2.41 12.32
C SER A 442 6.97 -2.07 11.56
N ILE A 443 7.08 -1.35 10.44
CA ILE A 443 5.93 -1.02 9.59
C ILE A 443 5.31 -2.30 9.01
N ARG A 444 6.12 -3.22 8.46
CA ARG A 444 5.62 -4.50 7.91
C ARG A 444 4.92 -5.36 8.94
N GLN A 445 5.43 -5.42 10.17
CA GLN A 445 4.78 -6.15 11.27
C GLN A 445 3.41 -5.58 11.63
N ALA A 446 3.27 -4.25 11.60
CA ALA A 446 2.01 -3.59 11.91
C ALA A 446 0.96 -3.73 10.81
N THR A 447 1.36 -3.60 9.55
CA THR A 447 0.44 -3.53 8.41
C THR A 447 0.21 -4.87 7.73
N GLY A 448 1.20 -5.77 7.77
CA GLY A 448 1.14 -7.11 7.18
C GLY A 448 1.42 -7.18 5.68
N SER A 449 1.42 -6.07 4.96
CA SER A 449 1.68 -6.08 3.52
C SER A 449 2.13 -4.71 3.01
N ASN A 450 3.42 -4.57 2.73
CA ASN A 450 3.95 -3.38 2.05
C ASN A 450 4.64 -3.81 0.76
N SER A 451 4.36 -3.10 -0.33
CA SER A 451 4.99 -3.33 -1.65
C SER A 451 6.28 -2.54 -1.84
N GLY A 452 6.47 -1.46 -1.11
CA GLY A 452 7.64 -0.60 -1.21
C GLY A 452 7.70 0.42 -0.09
N PHE A 453 8.76 1.25 -0.12
CA PHE A 453 8.96 2.34 0.83
C PHE A 453 9.47 3.58 0.10
N THR A 454 9.08 4.72 0.62
CA THR A 454 9.50 6.04 0.16
C THR A 454 10.10 6.81 1.33
N LEU A 455 11.27 7.41 1.13
CA LEU A 455 11.96 8.23 2.13
C LEU A 455 11.92 9.69 1.69
N TYR A 456 11.37 10.56 2.51
CA TYR A 456 11.36 12.00 2.29
C TYR A 456 12.49 12.66 3.09
N VAL A 457 13.30 13.45 2.43
CA VAL A 457 14.44 14.16 3.02
C VAL A 457 14.39 15.65 2.68
N GLY A 458 14.86 16.49 3.58
CA GLY A 458 14.91 17.93 3.40
C GLY A 458 16.08 18.40 2.52
N ASN A 459 16.33 19.69 2.53
CA ASN A 459 17.39 20.32 1.72
C ASN A 459 18.79 19.77 2.06
N LYS A 460 19.18 19.76 3.35
CA LYS A 460 20.47 19.21 3.80
C LYS A 460 20.50 17.70 3.63
N GLY A 461 19.38 17.00 3.94
CA GLY A 461 19.24 15.57 3.73
C GLY A 461 19.52 15.18 2.29
N THR A 462 19.02 15.93 1.31
CA THR A 462 19.28 15.73 -0.12
C THR A 462 20.77 15.81 -0.44
N VAL A 463 21.50 16.78 0.15
CA VAL A 463 22.95 16.91 -0.07
C VAL A 463 23.68 15.70 0.49
N TYR A 464 23.32 15.21 1.69
CA TYR A 464 23.92 14.01 2.28
C TYR A 464 23.67 12.76 1.43
N PHE A 465 22.44 12.52 0.97
CA PHE A 465 22.15 11.37 0.12
C PHE A 465 22.85 11.46 -1.24
N ASN A 466 23.00 12.64 -1.79
CA ASN A 466 23.75 12.85 -3.04
C ASN A 466 25.26 12.60 -2.92
N GLN A 467 25.82 12.53 -1.72
CA GLN A 467 27.24 12.16 -1.50
C GLN A 467 27.44 10.63 -1.36
N LEU A 468 26.36 9.86 -1.30
CA LEU A 468 26.47 8.40 -1.22
C LEU A 468 27.04 7.81 -2.51
N ASP A 469 27.75 6.68 -2.36
CA ASP A 469 28.26 5.91 -3.48
C ASP A 469 27.11 5.37 -4.36
N ALA A 470 27.37 5.26 -5.67
CA ALA A 470 26.39 4.75 -6.63
C ALA A 470 25.92 3.30 -6.36
N SER A 471 26.72 2.52 -5.61
CA SER A 471 26.33 1.19 -5.14
C SER A 471 25.25 1.21 -4.06
N ILE A 472 25.16 2.29 -3.30
CA ILE A 472 24.17 2.48 -2.21
C ILE A 472 22.99 3.32 -2.68
N PHE A 473 23.26 4.37 -3.46
CA PHE A 473 22.25 5.31 -3.90
C PHE A 473 22.34 5.63 -5.38
N LYS A 474 21.35 5.19 -6.14
CA LYS A 474 21.24 5.45 -7.58
C LYS A 474 20.47 6.75 -7.81
N LYS A 475 21.16 7.78 -8.27
CA LYS A 475 20.56 9.10 -8.57
C LYS A 475 19.68 9.06 -9.82
N THR A 476 18.57 9.80 -9.81
CA THR A 476 17.70 10.00 -10.98
C THR A 476 18.23 11.09 -11.92
N GLY A 477 19.11 11.95 -11.46
CA GLY A 477 19.56 13.15 -12.19
C GLY A 477 18.60 14.34 -12.04
N ALA A 478 17.47 14.18 -11.38
CA ALA A 478 16.58 15.29 -11.07
C ALA A 478 17.23 16.25 -10.06
N THR A 479 17.10 17.55 -10.34
CA THR A 479 17.59 18.60 -9.43
C THR A 479 16.49 18.92 -8.44
N ALA A 480 16.83 18.99 -7.14
CA ALA A 480 15.92 19.48 -6.13
C ALA A 480 15.57 20.96 -6.43
N VAL A 481 14.30 21.22 -6.68
CA VAL A 481 13.78 22.57 -6.93
C VAL A 481 13.07 23.05 -5.67
N PHE A 482 13.28 24.31 -5.30
CA PHE A 482 12.57 24.91 -4.18
C PHE A 482 11.06 24.88 -4.42
N GLY A 483 10.31 24.37 -3.43
CA GLY A 483 8.88 24.32 -3.50
C GLY A 483 8.28 23.10 -4.21
N GLU A 484 9.08 22.13 -4.63
CA GLU A 484 8.59 20.91 -5.27
C GLU A 484 9.05 19.65 -4.54
N ILE A 485 8.17 18.62 -4.55
CA ILE A 485 8.53 17.27 -4.08
C ILE A 485 8.99 16.47 -5.31
N VAL A 486 10.26 16.07 -5.31
CA VAL A 486 10.89 15.41 -6.47
C VAL A 486 11.72 14.21 -6.03
N ARG A 487 11.66 13.13 -6.77
CA ARG A 487 12.47 11.94 -6.55
C ARG A 487 13.91 12.17 -6.97
N ILE A 488 14.82 12.14 -6.00
CA ILE A 488 16.25 12.37 -6.23
C ILE A 488 17.02 11.07 -6.54
N GLY A 489 16.51 9.94 -6.12
CA GLY A 489 17.15 8.64 -6.39
C GLY A 489 16.45 7.48 -5.71
N THR A 490 17.13 6.32 -5.76
CA THR A 490 16.67 5.07 -5.14
C THR A 490 17.82 4.42 -4.39
N LEU A 491 17.59 3.98 -3.17
CA LEU A 491 18.56 3.19 -2.40
C LEU A 491 18.69 1.77 -2.99
N SER A 492 19.79 1.10 -2.70
CA SER A 492 20.10 -0.26 -3.17
C SER A 492 19.04 -1.30 -2.77
N ASP A 493 18.28 -1.05 -1.73
CA ASP A 493 17.19 -1.90 -1.24
C ASP A 493 15.82 -1.62 -1.92
N GLY A 494 15.78 -0.71 -2.90
CA GLY A 494 14.58 -0.34 -3.63
C GLY A 494 13.74 0.74 -2.95
N THR A 495 14.24 1.43 -1.91
CA THR A 495 13.57 2.58 -1.30
C THR A 495 13.75 3.82 -2.16
N ASP A 496 12.65 4.43 -2.57
CA ASP A 496 12.66 5.68 -3.31
C ASP A 496 12.92 6.86 -2.39
N VAL A 497 13.84 7.74 -2.77
CA VAL A 497 14.19 8.92 -1.98
C VAL A 497 13.69 10.17 -2.68
N TYR A 498 12.89 10.95 -1.95
CA TYR A 498 12.30 12.19 -2.42
C TYR A 498 12.85 13.38 -1.64
N HIS A 499 13.11 14.44 -2.36
CA HIS A 499 13.29 15.74 -1.77
C HIS A 499 11.94 16.34 -1.36
N ALA A 500 11.84 16.85 -0.15
CA ALA A 500 10.69 17.62 0.34
C ALA A 500 11.16 18.99 0.85
N PRO A 501 10.49 20.10 0.46
CA PRO A 501 10.89 21.44 0.88
C PRO A 501 10.88 21.60 2.40
N THR A 502 11.97 22.09 2.98
CA THR A 502 12.08 22.34 4.43
C THR A 502 11.42 23.64 4.87
N GLU A 503 11.14 24.54 3.95
CA GLU A 503 10.53 25.85 4.19
C GLU A 503 9.13 25.74 4.83
N TYR A 504 8.48 24.59 4.69
CA TYR A 504 7.19 24.30 5.31
C TYR A 504 7.29 23.72 6.74
N GLY A 505 8.51 23.54 7.27
CA GLY A 505 8.71 23.03 8.63
C GLY A 505 8.38 21.54 8.82
N LEU A 506 8.22 20.77 7.74
CA LEU A 506 7.89 19.35 7.81
C LEU A 506 9.03 18.53 8.46
N LEU A 507 10.26 18.76 8.01
CA LEU A 507 11.45 18.04 8.45
C LEU A 507 12.40 19.02 9.14
N ALA A 508 12.86 18.69 10.35
CA ALA A 508 13.81 19.51 11.08
C ALA A 508 15.23 19.27 10.55
N GLU A 509 15.98 20.37 10.34
CA GLU A 509 17.38 20.36 9.91
C GLU A 509 18.19 21.33 10.75
N GLU A 510 18.65 20.87 11.92
CA GLU A 510 19.39 21.70 12.88
C GLU A 510 20.85 21.24 13.00
N GLY A 511 21.79 22.17 12.78
CA GLY A 511 23.22 21.87 12.91
C GLY A 511 23.64 20.69 12.02
N ASN A 512 24.15 19.62 12.66
CA ASN A 512 24.57 18.38 12.03
C ASN A 512 23.51 17.24 12.18
N ALA A 513 22.26 17.62 12.43
CA ALA A 513 21.15 16.70 12.50
C ALA A 513 20.13 16.98 11.38
N VAL A 514 19.56 15.91 10.81
CA VAL A 514 18.57 15.97 9.74
C VAL A 514 17.48 14.94 10.05
N GLU A 515 16.24 15.34 9.93
CA GLU A 515 15.11 14.40 9.95
C GLU A 515 14.78 13.91 8.55
N ALA A 516 14.36 12.68 8.46
CA ALA A 516 13.78 12.06 7.28
C ALA A 516 12.47 11.34 7.66
N LEU A 517 11.54 11.25 6.72
CA LEU A 517 10.26 10.59 6.93
C LEU A 517 10.18 9.36 6.02
N LEU A 518 10.12 8.18 6.61
CA LEU A 518 9.95 6.91 5.91
C LEU A 518 8.45 6.59 5.83
N VAL A 519 7.95 6.39 4.62
CA VAL A 519 6.54 6.08 4.36
C VAL A 519 6.44 4.75 3.62
N GLY A 520 5.63 3.84 4.13
CA GLY A 520 5.32 2.58 3.46
C GLY A 520 4.30 2.76 2.35
N ARG A 521 4.41 1.96 1.30
CA ARG A 521 3.44 1.86 0.22
C ARG A 521 2.69 0.54 0.34
N GLY A 522 1.37 0.58 0.33
CA GLY A 522 0.52 -0.61 0.40
C GLY A 522 0.63 -1.48 -0.85
N SER A 523 0.34 -2.77 -0.72
CA SER A 523 0.28 -3.71 -1.86
C SER A 523 -0.91 -3.46 -2.79
N GLU A 524 -1.95 -2.81 -2.27
CA GLU A 524 -3.14 -2.38 -3.01
C GLU A 524 -3.32 -0.87 -2.78
N PRO A 525 -3.88 -0.12 -3.75
CA PRO A 525 -4.07 1.31 -3.61
C PRO A 525 -4.81 1.71 -2.33
N THR A 526 -5.91 1.03 -1.98
CA THR A 526 -6.70 1.31 -0.77
C THR A 526 -5.97 1.05 0.54
N ARG A 527 -4.80 0.41 0.49
CA ARG A 527 -3.92 0.11 1.64
C ARG A 527 -2.76 1.10 1.79
N ASN A 528 -2.72 2.14 0.98
CA ASN A 528 -1.76 3.23 1.15
C ASN A 528 -2.05 4.05 2.42
N PRO A 529 -1.05 4.67 3.04
CA PRO A 529 -1.22 5.44 4.27
C PRO A 529 -2.07 6.69 4.09
N PHE A 530 -2.14 7.22 2.88
CA PHE A 530 -2.88 8.41 2.55
C PHE A 530 -3.89 8.15 1.44
N VAL A 531 -5.06 8.75 1.57
CA VAL A 531 -6.15 8.64 0.60
C VAL A 531 -6.67 10.03 0.24
N GLY A 532 -7.03 10.20 -1.01
CA GLY A 532 -7.58 11.45 -1.51
C GLY A 532 -8.72 11.21 -2.49
N THR A 533 -9.55 12.22 -2.69
CA THR A 533 -10.59 12.26 -3.71
C THR A 533 -10.88 13.70 -4.09
N ILE A 534 -11.38 13.89 -5.30
CA ILE A 534 -11.83 15.19 -5.79
C ILE A 534 -13.33 15.06 -6.05
N THR A 535 -14.13 15.86 -5.34
CA THR A 535 -15.59 15.91 -5.50
C THR A 535 -15.99 17.03 -6.45
N GLU A 536 -15.35 18.21 -6.34
CA GLU A 536 -15.56 19.34 -7.25
C GLU A 536 -14.18 19.80 -7.74
N ALA A 537 -13.96 19.72 -9.04
CA ALA A 537 -12.74 20.23 -9.65
C ALA A 537 -12.62 21.75 -9.43
N PRO A 538 -11.40 22.30 -9.39
CA PRO A 538 -11.21 23.73 -9.23
C PRO A 538 -11.94 24.51 -10.32
N THR A 539 -12.87 25.35 -9.92
CA THR A 539 -13.63 26.25 -10.78
C THR A 539 -13.32 27.69 -10.42
N PHE A 540 -13.33 28.57 -11.42
CA PHE A 540 -13.19 30.00 -11.20
C PHE A 540 -14.52 30.71 -11.37
N ARG A 541 -14.77 31.68 -10.51
CA ARG A 541 -15.90 32.61 -10.63
C ARG A 541 -15.39 34.02 -10.44
N GLU A 542 -15.83 34.93 -11.30
CA GLU A 542 -15.63 36.33 -11.10
C GLU A 542 -16.44 36.79 -9.88
N ALA A 543 -15.79 37.42 -8.91
CA ALA A 543 -16.47 38.17 -7.89
C ALA A 543 -16.78 39.58 -8.48
N LYS A 544 -17.84 40.26 -8.03
CA LYS A 544 -18.26 41.55 -8.57
C LYS A 544 -17.07 42.48 -8.77
N PRO A 545 -16.78 42.90 -10.03
CA PRO A 545 -15.67 43.78 -10.28
C PRO A 545 -15.97 45.15 -9.66
N ASP A 546 -14.99 45.69 -8.96
CA ASP A 546 -14.95 47.12 -8.68
C ASP A 546 -14.41 47.85 -9.93
N SER A 547 -14.63 49.14 -10.04
CA SER A 547 -14.25 49.93 -11.21
C SER A 547 -12.72 49.94 -11.51
N ARG A 548 -11.89 49.42 -10.63
CA ARG A 548 -10.43 49.42 -10.71
C ARG A 548 -9.79 48.03 -10.74
N ASP A 549 -10.44 47.04 -10.12
CA ASP A 549 -9.89 45.70 -9.93
C ASP A 549 -10.86 44.63 -10.39
N VAL A 550 -10.31 43.55 -10.93
CA VAL A 550 -11.02 42.33 -11.25
C VAL A 550 -10.66 41.29 -10.21
N GLU A 551 -11.65 40.70 -9.59
CA GLU A 551 -11.48 39.69 -8.56
C GLU A 551 -12.03 38.34 -9.05
N PHE A 552 -11.19 37.31 -8.95
CA PHE A 552 -11.54 35.93 -9.28
C PHE A 552 -11.53 35.08 -8.02
N GLY A 553 -12.62 34.38 -7.76
CA GLY A 553 -12.69 33.35 -6.75
C GLY A 553 -12.47 31.97 -7.36
N SER A 554 -11.53 31.21 -6.83
CA SER A 554 -11.36 29.79 -7.11
C SER A 554 -12.05 28.97 -6.02
N ARG A 555 -12.78 27.95 -6.42
CA ARG A 555 -13.40 26.98 -5.52
C ARG A 555 -13.11 25.56 -6.01
N ALA A 556 -12.68 24.71 -5.09
CA ALA A 556 -12.55 23.27 -5.29
C ALA A 556 -13.11 22.54 -4.08
N GLN A 557 -13.54 21.31 -4.23
CA GLN A 557 -13.91 20.45 -3.12
C GLN A 557 -13.16 19.14 -3.24
N MET A 558 -12.26 18.88 -2.29
CA MET A 558 -11.43 17.70 -2.31
C MET A 558 -11.12 17.22 -0.89
N ALA A 559 -10.77 15.94 -0.78
CA ALA A 559 -10.24 15.34 0.43
C ALA A 559 -8.82 14.84 0.16
N ALA A 560 -7.97 15.00 1.16
CA ALA A 560 -6.68 14.32 1.23
C ALA A 560 -6.38 14.13 2.72
N GLU A 561 -6.41 12.90 3.19
CA GLU A 561 -6.40 12.55 4.61
C GLU A 561 -5.56 11.29 4.85
N LEU A 562 -5.15 11.08 6.11
CA LEU A 562 -4.66 9.77 6.54
C LEU A 562 -5.72 8.71 6.26
N ASN A 563 -5.29 7.51 5.91
CA ASN A 563 -6.21 6.41 5.67
C ASN A 563 -7.10 6.18 6.91
N PRO A 564 -8.43 6.26 6.79
CA PRO A 564 -9.34 6.13 7.93
C PRO A 564 -9.27 4.72 8.55
N LEU A 565 -8.79 3.73 7.80
CA LEU A 565 -8.46 2.42 8.33
C LEU A 565 -7.09 2.52 9.04
N SER A 566 -7.12 2.74 10.36
CA SER A 566 -5.97 3.12 11.20
C SER A 566 -4.71 2.27 10.99
N ARG A 567 -4.88 0.98 10.72
CA ARG A 567 -3.77 0.06 10.43
C ARG A 567 -2.93 0.51 9.22
N TYR A 568 -3.58 1.03 8.19
CA TYR A 568 -2.88 1.49 6.98
C TYR A 568 -2.34 2.90 7.14
N ALA A 569 -2.93 3.73 8.00
CA ALA A 569 -2.39 5.01 8.40
C ALA A 569 -1.05 4.88 9.15
N ASP A 570 -0.83 3.75 9.82
CA ASP A 570 0.35 3.49 10.66
C ASP A 570 1.61 3.08 9.85
N GLN A 571 1.69 3.42 8.58
CA GLN A 571 2.81 3.07 7.69
C GLN A 571 3.90 4.15 7.61
N VAL A 572 4.05 4.95 8.64
CA VAL A 572 5.01 6.06 8.67
C VAL A 572 5.97 5.90 9.84
N ALA A 573 7.24 6.25 9.64
CA ALA A 573 8.27 6.30 10.67
C ALA A 573 9.16 7.53 10.50
N VAL A 574 9.58 8.14 11.59
CA VAL A 574 10.54 9.26 11.61
C VAL A 574 11.94 8.70 11.79
N ILE A 575 12.89 9.16 10.99
CA ILE A 575 14.29 8.78 11.04
C ILE A 575 15.11 10.03 11.35
N SER A 576 15.71 10.10 12.51
CA SER A 576 16.60 11.19 12.92
C SER A 576 18.05 10.78 12.65
N LEU A 577 18.71 11.49 11.75
CA LEU A 577 20.13 11.34 11.43
C LEU A 577 20.89 12.40 12.22
N ILE A 578 21.71 11.97 13.18
CA ILE A 578 22.45 12.88 14.07
C ILE A 578 23.96 12.71 13.95
N ASN A 579 24.71 13.72 14.40
CA ASN A 579 26.17 13.75 14.36
C ASN A 579 26.72 13.51 12.94
N LEU A 580 26.02 14.03 11.94
CA LEU A 580 26.45 13.96 10.55
C LEU A 580 27.74 14.79 10.34
N PRO A 581 28.62 14.38 9.40
CA PRO A 581 29.79 15.19 9.02
C PRO A 581 29.37 16.58 8.59
N THR A 582 30.15 17.59 8.98
CA THR A 582 29.89 18.97 8.54
C THR A 582 30.02 19.07 7.02
N LEU A 583 28.97 19.56 6.38
CA LEU A 583 29.06 20.01 4.99
C LEU A 583 30.00 21.23 4.97
N GLY A 584 31.12 21.13 4.25
CA GLY A 584 32.06 22.25 4.15
C GLY A 584 31.34 23.54 3.73
N ASN A 585 31.76 24.66 4.35
CA ASN A 585 31.30 26.00 4.00
C ASN A 585 31.79 26.38 2.62
#